data_5f432fa36565ad38e1beb7689e51c9db
#
_entry.id   5f432fa36565ad38e1beb7689e51c9db
#
_cell.length_a   1.000
_cell.length_b   1.000
_cell.length_c   1.000
_cell.angle_alpha   90.00
_cell.angle_beta   90.00
_cell.angle_gamma   90.00
#
_symmetry.space_group_name_H-M   'P 1'
#
loop_
_entity.id
_entity.type
_entity.pdbx_description
1 polymer ?
#
loop_
_entity_poly.entity_id
_entity_poly.type
_entity_poly.pdbx_seq_one_letter_code
_entity_poly.pdbx_strand_id
1 'polypeptide(L)'
;MDHTLAPIILPMLVQLRATKHGAPMVDMKDVPKELRATKKQLDAYGKNGDVDPKHFERWDWILDEMIWAFEQKCRDDWMEDYYYNKWDQEGVKAHQDRMSNGFRLFGKYYENLWD
;
A
#
# COMPACT_ATOMS: atom_id res chain seq x y z
N MET A 1 18.39 -8.77 6.80
CA MET A 1 17.86 -7.53 7.38
C MET A 1 16.34 -7.40 7.23
N ASP A 2 15.78 -7.73 6.06
CA ASP A 2 14.34 -7.63 5.83
C ASP A 2 13.51 -8.56 6.74
N HIS A 3 14.01 -9.74 7.07
CA HIS A 3 13.34 -10.66 8.01
C HIS A 3 13.31 -10.11 9.45
N THR A 4 14.19 -9.19 9.76
CA THR A 4 14.23 -8.53 11.07
C THR A 4 13.35 -7.28 11.08
N LEU A 5 13.38 -6.51 9.98
CA LEU A 5 12.63 -5.26 9.89
C LEU A 5 11.13 -5.47 9.70
N ALA A 6 10.73 -6.46 8.90
CA ALA A 6 9.32 -6.65 8.59
C ALA A 6 8.46 -6.88 9.83
N PRO A 7 8.84 -7.74 10.81
CA PRO A 7 8.09 -7.90 12.05
C PRO A 7 8.02 -6.65 12.91
N ILE A 8 8.95 -5.70 12.74
CA ILE A 8 8.96 -4.44 13.47
C ILE A 8 8.03 -3.43 12.79
N ILE A 9 8.13 -3.32 11.47
CA ILE A 9 7.39 -2.33 10.68
C ILE A 9 5.91 -2.70 10.58
N LEU A 10 5.59 -3.97 10.41
CA LEU A 10 4.21 -4.41 10.17
C LEU A 10 3.23 -3.95 11.27
N PRO A 11 3.47 -4.20 12.57
CA PRO A 11 2.51 -3.75 13.58
C PRO A 11 2.41 -2.22 13.64
N MET A 12 3.46 -1.50 13.30
CA MET A 12 3.43 -0.04 13.25
C MET A 12 2.52 0.46 12.13
N LEU A 13 2.57 -0.18 10.96
CA LEU A 13 1.69 0.18 9.84
C LEU A 13 0.23 -0.15 10.16
N VAL A 14 -0.01 -1.30 10.77
CA VAL A 14 -1.38 -1.71 11.16
C VAL A 14 -1.96 -0.70 12.14
N GLN A 15 -1.18 -0.28 13.14
CA GLN A 15 -1.62 0.72 14.10
C GLN A 15 -1.89 2.06 13.43
N LEU A 16 -0.98 2.52 12.57
CA LEU A 16 -1.16 3.77 11.84
C LEU A 16 -2.45 3.73 11.00
N ARG A 17 -2.68 2.64 10.30
CA ARG A 17 -3.88 2.44 9.49
C ARG A 17 -5.16 2.59 10.32
N ALA A 18 -5.15 2.05 11.55
CA ALA A 18 -6.31 2.08 12.44
C ALA A 18 -6.53 3.42 13.13
N THR A 19 -5.44 4.18 13.39
CA THR A 19 -5.51 5.38 14.24
C THR A 19 -5.14 6.69 13.55
N LYS A 20 -4.95 6.67 12.23
CA LYS A 20 -4.55 7.86 11.49
C LYS A 20 -5.56 9.00 11.62
N HIS A 21 -5.06 10.22 11.66
CA HIS A 21 -5.90 11.42 11.77
C HIS A 21 -6.03 12.18 10.47
N GLY A 22 -5.20 11.88 9.47
CA GLY A 22 -5.25 12.55 8.19
C GLY A 22 -4.76 11.65 7.07
N ALA A 23 -4.80 12.16 5.84
CA ALA A 23 -4.34 11.45 4.68
C ALA A 23 -3.74 12.43 3.68
N PRO A 24 -2.58 12.08 3.08
CA PRO A 24 -1.99 12.90 2.02
C PRO A 24 -2.77 12.74 0.72
N MET A 25 -2.61 13.70 -0.18
CA MET A 25 -3.05 13.52 -1.56
C MET A 25 -2.03 12.60 -2.25
N VAL A 26 -2.50 11.44 -2.66
CA VAL A 26 -1.63 10.45 -3.28
C VAL A 26 -1.62 10.60 -4.80
N ASP A 27 -0.60 10.05 -5.43
CA ASP A 27 -0.51 10.02 -6.88
C ASP A 27 -1.58 9.07 -7.43
N MET A 28 -2.38 9.53 -8.38
CA MET A 28 -3.51 8.75 -8.92
C MET A 28 -3.06 7.48 -9.62
N LYS A 29 -1.85 7.43 -10.16
CA LYS A 29 -1.32 6.22 -10.78
C LYS A 29 -1.02 5.10 -9.77
N ASP A 30 -0.95 5.43 -8.48
CA ASP A 30 -0.66 4.46 -7.43
C ASP A 30 -1.91 3.77 -6.89
N VAL A 31 -3.09 4.17 -7.34
CA VAL A 31 -4.37 3.59 -6.89
C VAL A 31 -5.18 3.07 -8.07
N PRO A 32 -6.10 2.11 -7.83
CA PRO A 32 -6.98 1.62 -8.90
C PRO A 32 -7.86 2.72 -9.48
N LYS A 33 -8.31 2.53 -10.71
CA LYS A 33 -9.17 3.49 -11.41
C LYS A 33 -10.39 3.91 -10.60
N GLU A 34 -10.99 2.96 -9.88
CA GLU A 34 -12.20 3.17 -9.09
C GLU A 34 -12.00 4.18 -7.96
N LEU A 35 -10.75 4.36 -7.52
CA LEU A 35 -10.42 5.27 -6.43
C LEU A 35 -9.85 6.60 -6.91
N ARG A 36 -9.60 6.75 -8.20
CA ARG A 36 -8.96 7.96 -8.73
C ARG A 36 -9.89 9.15 -8.69
N ALA A 37 -9.32 10.31 -8.33
CA ALA A 37 -10.03 11.58 -8.38
C ALA A 37 -10.15 12.05 -9.83
N THR A 38 -11.21 12.81 -10.12
CA THR A 38 -11.36 13.47 -11.40
C THR A 38 -10.43 14.69 -11.45
N LYS A 39 -10.20 15.21 -12.65
CA LYS A 39 -9.41 16.44 -12.82
C LYS A 39 -10.03 17.60 -12.02
N LYS A 40 -11.36 17.70 -12.04
CA LYS A 40 -12.08 18.73 -11.29
C LYS A 40 -11.81 18.61 -9.79
N GLN A 41 -11.84 17.39 -9.26
CA GLN A 41 -11.57 17.14 -7.84
C GLN A 41 -10.12 17.48 -7.48
N LEU A 42 -9.17 17.13 -8.34
CA LEU A 42 -7.75 17.45 -8.12
C LEU A 42 -7.53 18.97 -8.16
N ASP A 43 -8.17 19.68 -9.09
CA ASP A 43 -8.07 21.13 -9.19
C ASP A 43 -8.66 21.79 -7.95
N ALA A 44 -9.79 21.31 -7.44
CA ALA A 44 -10.43 21.84 -6.22
C ALA A 44 -9.51 21.64 -5.01
N TYR A 45 -8.85 20.50 -4.90
CA TYR A 45 -7.90 20.25 -3.82
C TYR A 45 -6.73 21.23 -3.88
N GLY A 46 -6.14 21.40 -5.06
CA GLY A 46 -4.98 22.29 -5.23
C GLY A 46 -5.34 23.75 -4.99
N LYS A 47 -6.57 24.17 -5.31
CA LYS A 47 -7.02 25.55 -5.21
C LYS A 47 -7.54 25.91 -3.81
N ASN A 48 -8.35 25.02 -3.22
CA ASN A 48 -9.08 25.30 -1.98
C ASN A 48 -8.74 24.35 -0.84
N GLY A 49 -7.97 23.31 -1.10
CA GLY A 49 -7.71 22.26 -0.12
C GLY A 49 -8.89 21.31 0.08
N ASP A 50 -9.90 21.36 -0.79
CA ASP A 50 -11.09 20.54 -0.68
C ASP A 50 -10.76 19.08 -1.04
N VAL A 51 -11.11 18.15 -0.14
CA VAL A 51 -10.91 16.73 -0.37
C VAL A 51 -12.17 16.10 -0.96
N ASP A 52 -11.98 15.16 -1.89
CA ASP A 52 -13.09 14.44 -2.48
C ASP A 52 -13.51 13.26 -1.58
N PRO A 53 -14.69 12.63 -1.84
CA PRO A 53 -15.19 11.56 -0.97
C PRO A 53 -14.30 10.34 -0.87
N LYS A 54 -13.40 10.12 -1.84
CA LYS A 54 -12.51 8.95 -1.86
C LYS A 54 -11.10 9.24 -1.35
N HIS A 55 -10.87 10.45 -0.84
CA HIS A 55 -9.54 10.88 -0.39
C HIS A 55 -8.94 9.92 0.65
N PHE A 56 -9.70 9.60 1.70
CA PHE A 56 -9.23 8.69 2.74
C PHE A 56 -9.20 7.24 2.27
N GLU A 57 -10.11 6.84 1.40
CA GLU A 57 -10.12 5.48 0.83
C GLU A 57 -8.86 5.20 0.02
N ARG A 58 -8.35 6.20 -0.70
CA ARG A 58 -7.10 6.05 -1.45
C ARG A 58 -5.93 5.79 -0.52
N TRP A 59 -5.83 6.55 0.56
CA TRP A 59 -4.74 6.36 1.53
C TRP A 59 -4.85 5.01 2.22
N ASP A 60 -6.06 4.62 2.60
CA ASP A 60 -6.30 3.30 3.20
C ASP A 60 -5.86 2.17 2.25
N TRP A 61 -6.18 2.29 0.97
CA TRP A 61 -5.78 1.30 -0.01
C TRP A 61 -4.25 1.18 -0.10
N ILE A 62 -3.56 2.31 -0.13
CA ILE A 62 -2.09 2.33 -0.18
C ILE A 62 -1.49 1.72 1.08
N LEU A 63 -2.00 2.08 2.25
CA LEU A 63 -1.55 1.49 3.52
C LEU A 63 -1.79 -0.03 3.54
N ASP A 64 -2.94 -0.47 3.03
CA ASP A 64 -3.26 -1.90 2.95
C ASP A 64 -2.29 -2.65 2.03
N GLU A 65 -1.85 -2.04 0.93
CA GLU A 65 -0.84 -2.66 0.05
C GLU A 65 0.53 -2.75 0.73
N MET A 66 0.92 -1.73 1.48
CA MET A 66 2.15 -1.78 2.29
C MET A 66 2.05 -2.90 3.33
N ILE A 67 0.95 -2.94 4.07
CA ILE A 67 0.71 -3.95 5.12
C ILE A 67 0.78 -5.34 4.50
N TRP A 68 0.10 -5.56 3.39
CA TRP A 68 0.11 -6.85 2.72
C TRP A 68 1.53 -7.29 2.35
N ALA A 69 2.34 -6.37 1.78
CA ALA A 69 3.71 -6.68 1.38
C ALA A 69 4.57 -7.10 2.58
N PHE A 70 4.45 -6.37 3.70
CA PHE A 70 5.21 -6.71 4.91
C PHE A 70 4.68 -8.00 5.57
N GLU A 71 3.38 -8.28 5.47
CA GLU A 71 2.82 -9.55 5.93
C GLU A 71 3.44 -10.73 5.18
N GLN A 72 3.62 -10.60 3.85
CA GLN A 72 4.25 -11.64 3.05
C GLN A 72 5.68 -11.88 3.49
N LYS A 73 6.42 -10.83 3.80
CA LYS A 73 7.79 -10.95 4.31
C LYS A 73 7.84 -11.62 5.69
N CYS A 74 6.92 -11.31 6.57
CA CYS A 74 6.85 -11.95 7.88
C CYS A 74 6.48 -13.42 7.77
N ARG A 75 5.61 -13.74 6.83
CA ARG A 75 5.15 -15.10 6.58
C ARG A 75 6.25 -15.98 6.01
N ASP A 76 7.02 -15.45 5.06
CA ASP A 76 8.22 -16.08 4.46
C ASP A 76 8.01 -17.42 3.76
N ASP A 77 6.80 -17.97 3.75
CA ASP A 77 6.46 -19.25 3.13
C ASP A 77 5.46 -19.12 1.98
N TRP A 78 5.24 -17.90 1.50
CA TRP A 78 4.21 -17.61 0.50
C TRP A 78 4.44 -18.36 -0.82
N MET A 79 5.71 -18.65 -1.15
CA MET A 79 6.03 -19.39 -2.38
C MET A 79 5.51 -20.82 -2.34
N GLU A 80 5.34 -21.39 -1.15
CA GLU A 80 4.87 -22.76 -0.99
C GLU A 80 3.46 -22.93 -1.57
N ASP A 81 2.62 -21.91 -1.52
CA ASP A 81 1.28 -21.94 -2.08
C ASP A 81 1.31 -22.27 -3.58
N TYR A 82 2.35 -21.81 -4.29
CA TYR A 82 2.52 -22.03 -5.71
C TYR A 82 3.29 -23.33 -6.02
N TYR A 83 4.07 -23.80 -5.08
CA TYR A 83 4.95 -24.96 -5.25
C TYR A 83 4.19 -26.27 -5.08
N TYR A 84 3.35 -26.38 -4.06
CA TYR A 84 2.70 -27.64 -3.72
C TYR A 84 1.56 -28.03 -4.65
N ASN A 85 0.85 -27.07 -5.21
CA ASN A 85 -0.28 -27.37 -6.09
C ASN A 85 0.13 -27.70 -7.51
N LYS A 86 0.98 -26.92 -8.06
CA LYS A 86 1.60 -27.03 -9.37
C LYS A 86 2.42 -25.78 -9.54
N TRP A 87 3.69 -25.91 -9.92
CA TRP A 87 4.51 -24.72 -10.06
C TRP A 87 3.88 -23.73 -11.03
N ASP A 88 3.53 -22.57 -10.54
CA ASP A 88 2.90 -21.47 -11.29
C ASP A 88 3.84 -20.27 -11.31
N GLN A 89 4.68 -20.22 -12.33
CA GLN A 89 5.67 -19.16 -12.46
C GLN A 89 5.04 -17.78 -12.62
N GLU A 90 3.93 -17.69 -13.35
CA GLU A 90 3.23 -16.41 -13.53
C GLU A 90 2.62 -15.92 -12.22
N GLY A 91 2.06 -16.83 -11.43
CA GLY A 91 1.51 -16.51 -10.12
C GLY A 91 2.58 -16.05 -9.15
N VAL A 92 3.74 -16.71 -9.15
CA VAL A 92 4.89 -16.30 -8.32
C VAL A 92 5.35 -14.90 -8.71
N LYS A 93 5.48 -14.64 -10.00
CA LYS A 93 5.91 -13.33 -10.49
C LYS A 93 4.93 -12.24 -10.10
N ALA A 94 3.63 -12.49 -10.29
CA ALA A 94 2.60 -11.53 -9.93
C ALA A 94 2.61 -11.22 -8.43
N HIS A 95 2.79 -12.23 -7.60
CA HIS A 95 2.90 -12.08 -6.15
C HIS A 95 4.11 -11.23 -5.77
N GLN A 96 5.28 -11.54 -6.35
CA GLN A 96 6.50 -10.77 -6.12
C GLN A 96 6.36 -9.33 -6.59
N ASP A 97 5.74 -9.11 -7.75
CA ASP A 97 5.53 -7.76 -8.29
C ASP A 97 4.64 -6.94 -7.36
N ARG A 98 3.62 -7.55 -6.79
CA ARG A 98 2.75 -6.88 -5.82
C ARG A 98 3.49 -6.54 -4.53
N MET A 99 4.32 -7.48 -4.04
CA MET A 99 5.17 -7.21 -2.88
C MET A 99 6.11 -6.04 -3.14
N SER A 100 6.79 -6.06 -4.28
CA SER A 100 7.71 -5.00 -4.67
C SER A 100 7.00 -3.66 -4.77
N ASN A 101 5.76 -3.64 -5.30
CA ASN A 101 4.98 -2.41 -5.37
C ASN A 101 4.62 -1.90 -3.97
N GLY A 102 4.28 -2.79 -3.03
CA GLY A 102 4.01 -2.40 -1.65
C GLY A 102 5.23 -1.75 -0.99
N PHE A 103 6.42 -2.30 -1.22
CA PHE A 103 7.66 -1.71 -0.71
C PHE A 103 7.99 -0.38 -1.41
N ARG A 104 7.71 -0.28 -2.69
CA ARG A 104 7.85 0.98 -3.44
C ARG A 104 6.94 2.06 -2.84
N LEU A 105 5.69 1.71 -2.55
CA LEU A 105 4.74 2.63 -1.93
C LEU A 105 5.22 3.05 -0.53
N PHE A 106 5.75 2.11 0.24
CA PHE A 106 6.31 2.41 1.56
C PHE A 106 7.42 3.45 1.45
N GLY A 107 8.35 3.29 0.52
CA GLY A 107 9.43 4.24 0.30
C GLY A 107 8.91 5.59 -0.20
N LYS A 108 7.98 5.55 -1.16
CA LYS A 108 7.44 6.77 -1.78
C LYS A 108 6.68 7.64 -0.76
N TYR A 109 5.90 7.01 0.10
CA TYR A 109 5.06 7.72 1.07
C TYR A 109 5.62 7.70 2.49
N TYR A 110 6.88 7.36 2.64
CA TYR A 110 7.53 7.20 3.95
C TYR A 110 7.34 8.44 4.83
N GLU A 111 7.52 9.62 4.28
CA GLU A 111 7.41 10.87 5.04
C GLU A 111 5.98 11.19 5.46
N ASN A 112 4.99 10.48 4.92
CA ASN A 112 3.58 10.63 5.29
C ASN A 112 3.13 9.62 6.34
N LEU A 113 4.04 8.75 6.82
CA LEU A 113 3.73 7.66 7.74
C LEU A 113 3.87 8.06 9.21
N TRP A 114 3.84 9.33 9.50
CA TRP A 114 3.91 9.83 10.86
C TRP A 114 2.55 10.40 11.25
N ASP A 115 2.00 10.00 12.33
CA ASP A 115 0.74 10.58 12.79
C ASP A 115 0.50 10.22 14.27
#